data_bf967f5f9b3857497af94feb4e87895e
#
_entry.id   bf967f5f9b3857497af94feb4e87895e
#
_cell.length_a   1.000
_cell.length_b   1.000
_cell.length_c   1.000
_cell.angle_alpha   90.00
_cell.angle_beta   90.00
_cell.angle_gamma   90.00
#
_symmetry.space_group_name_H-M   'P 1'
#
loop_
_entity.id
_entity.type
_entity.pdbx_description
1 polymer ?
#
loop_
_entity_poly.entity_id
_entity_poly.type
_entity_poly.pdbx_seq_one_letter_code
_entity_poly.pdbx_strand_id
1 'polypeptide(L)'
;MDIIKALTREAHAAGICEDHFKQMLTEDTPALFDHFKTMIQECTFSEFPSVELIRACWDKKDLNAAGIFVQQTVDTEAVQDVFWLCEGTVRVKEWAVVHAYVAYGSNLKFEVAPNAILILDIFDDSPVRINNKSVKPVTVYQWGHRVPVFKGNIRIKRKKWKP
;
A
#
# COMPACT_ATOMS: atom_id res chain seq x y z
N MET A 1 12.44 -21.82 6.65
CA MET A 1 10.96 -21.88 6.64
C MET A 1 10.50 -22.15 5.23
N ASP A 2 9.55 -23.04 5.02
CA ASP A 2 8.94 -23.25 3.70
C ASP A 2 7.92 -22.14 3.45
N ILE A 3 8.31 -21.14 2.67
CA ILE A 3 7.53 -19.91 2.40
C ILE A 3 6.17 -20.28 1.79
N ILE A 4 6.16 -21.23 0.84
CA ILE A 4 4.93 -21.66 0.15
C ILE A 4 3.93 -22.24 1.17
N LYS A 5 4.39 -23.13 2.05
CA LYS A 5 3.49 -23.69 3.09
C LYS A 5 2.97 -22.65 4.06
N ALA A 6 3.81 -21.67 4.42
CA ALA A 6 3.41 -20.60 5.32
C ALA A 6 2.35 -19.71 4.66
N LEU A 7 2.57 -19.28 3.41
CA LEU A 7 1.60 -18.52 2.62
C LEU A 7 0.28 -19.29 2.42
N THR A 8 0.37 -20.60 2.06
CA THR A 8 -0.81 -21.45 1.89
C THR A 8 -1.69 -21.47 3.13
N ARG A 9 -1.07 -21.71 4.28
CA ARG A 9 -1.80 -21.78 5.54
C ARG A 9 -2.50 -20.47 5.90
N GLU A 10 -1.79 -19.35 5.73
CA GLU A 10 -2.32 -18.03 6.06
C GLU A 10 -3.41 -17.60 5.06
N ALA A 11 -3.22 -17.86 3.75
CA ALA A 11 -4.21 -17.58 2.72
C ALA A 11 -5.53 -18.32 2.97
N HIS A 12 -5.46 -19.62 3.32
CA HIS A 12 -6.65 -20.37 3.70
C HIS A 12 -7.35 -19.79 4.93
N ALA A 13 -6.60 -19.40 5.96
CA ALA A 13 -7.15 -18.78 7.15
C ALA A 13 -7.80 -17.43 6.86
N ALA A 14 -7.25 -16.66 5.92
CA ALA A 14 -7.76 -15.36 5.50
C ALA A 14 -8.92 -15.43 4.49
N GLY A 15 -9.24 -16.63 3.97
CA GLY A 15 -10.30 -16.80 2.97
C GLY A 15 -9.96 -16.23 1.59
N ILE A 16 -8.68 -16.17 1.25
CA ILE A 16 -8.22 -15.71 -0.07
C ILE A 16 -8.75 -16.62 -1.18
N CYS A 17 -9.17 -16.02 -2.28
CA CYS A 17 -9.67 -16.72 -3.46
C CYS A 17 -8.67 -17.79 -3.94
N GLU A 18 -9.16 -19.03 -4.08
CA GLU A 18 -8.32 -20.19 -4.40
C GLU A 18 -7.61 -20.05 -5.75
N ASP A 19 -8.26 -19.42 -6.74
CA ASP A 19 -7.66 -19.24 -8.07
C ASP A 19 -6.50 -18.25 -8.06
N HIS A 20 -6.64 -17.13 -7.35
CA HIS A 20 -5.56 -16.18 -7.14
C HIS A 20 -4.41 -16.82 -6.37
N PHE A 21 -4.72 -17.59 -5.36
CA PHE A 21 -3.70 -18.25 -4.57
C PHE A 21 -2.91 -19.29 -5.39
N LYS A 22 -3.57 -20.07 -6.25
CA LYS A 22 -2.90 -21.02 -7.15
C LYS A 22 -1.92 -20.34 -8.11
N GLN A 23 -2.25 -19.15 -8.60
CA GLN A 23 -1.34 -18.36 -9.44
C GLN A 23 -0.09 -17.96 -8.67
N MET A 24 -0.25 -17.46 -7.44
CA MET A 24 0.88 -17.04 -6.58
C MET A 24 1.89 -18.17 -6.33
N LEU A 25 1.45 -19.43 -6.24
CA LEU A 25 2.32 -20.57 -5.97
C LEU A 25 3.30 -20.90 -7.11
N THR A 26 3.04 -20.43 -8.32
CA THR A 26 3.85 -20.69 -9.52
C THR A 26 4.77 -19.54 -9.90
N GLU A 27 4.69 -18.41 -9.17
CA GLU A 27 5.41 -17.19 -9.48
C GLU A 27 6.78 -17.12 -8.78
N ASP A 28 7.75 -16.49 -9.42
CA ASP A 28 8.98 -16.09 -8.77
C ASP A 28 8.73 -14.88 -7.85
N THR A 29 9.70 -14.49 -7.03
CA THR A 29 9.55 -13.42 -6.06
C THR A 29 9.14 -12.07 -6.68
N PRO A 30 9.71 -11.58 -7.79
CA PRO A 30 9.27 -10.34 -8.42
C PRO A 30 7.82 -10.40 -8.91
N ALA A 31 7.43 -11.47 -9.60
CA ALA A 31 6.07 -11.66 -10.09
C ALA A 31 5.07 -11.74 -8.92
N LEU A 32 5.45 -12.36 -7.82
CA LEU A 32 4.65 -12.42 -6.60
C LEU A 32 4.40 -11.03 -5.98
N PHE A 33 5.39 -10.16 -5.97
CA PHE A 33 5.21 -8.78 -5.49
C PHE A 33 4.27 -7.96 -6.38
N ASP A 34 4.36 -8.12 -7.70
CA ASP A 34 3.44 -7.48 -8.64
C ASP A 34 2.02 -8.03 -8.48
N HIS A 35 1.89 -9.33 -8.24
CA HIS A 35 0.61 -9.97 -7.95
C HIS A 35 -0.01 -9.39 -6.66
N PHE A 36 0.73 -9.26 -5.58
CA PHE A 36 0.25 -8.60 -4.35
C PHE A 36 -0.25 -7.18 -4.60
N LYS A 37 0.45 -6.39 -5.41
CA LYS A 37 0.00 -5.04 -5.78
C LYS A 37 -1.30 -5.06 -6.57
N THR A 38 -1.47 -6.02 -7.46
CA THR A 38 -2.71 -6.20 -8.23
C THR A 38 -3.90 -6.54 -7.32
N MET A 39 -3.66 -7.33 -6.29
CA MET A 39 -4.67 -7.78 -5.32
C MET A 39 -4.66 -6.96 -4.03
N ILE A 40 -4.08 -5.78 -4.02
CA ILE A 40 -3.79 -5.04 -2.78
C ILE A 40 -5.02 -4.81 -1.90
N GLN A 41 -6.21 -4.63 -2.49
CA GLN A 41 -7.43 -4.46 -1.73
C GLN A 41 -7.82 -5.74 -1.00
N GLU A 42 -7.89 -6.87 -1.69
CA GLU A 42 -8.22 -8.16 -1.10
C GLU A 42 -7.20 -8.52 -0.02
N CYS A 43 -5.92 -8.43 -0.33
CA CYS A 43 -4.83 -8.68 0.60
C CYS A 43 -4.95 -7.83 1.87
N THR A 44 -5.18 -6.54 1.74
CA THR A 44 -5.24 -5.63 2.88
C THR A 44 -6.47 -5.86 3.76
N PHE A 45 -7.66 -6.08 3.16
CA PHE A 45 -8.88 -6.33 3.93
C PHE A 45 -8.94 -7.72 4.55
N SER A 46 -8.24 -8.68 3.98
CA SER A 46 -8.09 -10.03 4.54
C SER A 46 -6.91 -10.18 5.49
N GLU A 47 -6.15 -9.08 5.72
CA GLU A 47 -4.92 -9.09 6.52
C GLU A 47 -3.91 -10.17 6.06
N PHE A 48 -3.87 -10.39 4.73
CA PHE A 48 -3.02 -11.39 4.09
C PHE A 48 -2.10 -10.75 3.03
N PRO A 49 -0.81 -11.15 2.96
CA PRO A 49 -0.09 -11.86 4.02
C PRO A 49 0.10 -10.95 5.25
N SER A 50 0.18 -11.54 6.43
CA SER A 50 0.46 -10.78 7.65
C SER A 50 1.82 -10.08 7.57
N VAL A 51 1.98 -8.99 8.30
CA VAL A 51 3.25 -8.25 8.39
C VAL A 51 4.37 -9.16 8.89
N GLU A 52 4.07 -10.04 9.84
CA GLU A 52 4.99 -11.02 10.40
C GLU A 52 5.47 -12.00 9.33
N LEU A 53 4.57 -12.51 8.52
CA LEU A 53 4.91 -13.45 7.44
C LEU A 53 5.76 -12.78 6.35
N ILE A 54 5.38 -11.57 5.91
CA ILE A 54 6.15 -10.81 4.92
C ILE A 54 7.60 -10.64 5.40
N ARG A 55 7.79 -10.18 6.64
CA ARG A 55 9.13 -9.96 7.22
C ARG A 55 9.93 -11.24 7.41
N ALA A 56 9.27 -12.35 7.65
CA ALA A 56 9.92 -13.65 7.80
C ALA A 56 10.32 -14.27 6.45
N CYS A 57 9.64 -13.92 5.36
CA CYS A 57 9.82 -14.52 4.04
C CYS A 57 10.75 -13.74 3.11
N TRP A 58 10.79 -12.42 3.24
CA TRP A 58 11.50 -11.56 2.29
C TRP A 58 12.38 -10.51 2.96
N ASP A 59 13.53 -10.25 2.33
CA ASP A 59 14.42 -9.20 2.78
C ASP A 59 13.81 -7.81 2.54
N LYS A 60 14.04 -6.91 3.49
CA LYS A 60 13.60 -5.51 3.40
C LYS A 60 14.06 -4.83 2.12
N LYS A 61 15.27 -5.16 1.63
CA LYS A 61 15.84 -4.58 0.40
C LYS A 61 14.99 -4.95 -0.82
N ASP A 62 14.60 -6.21 -0.93
CA ASP A 62 13.82 -6.71 -2.07
C ASP A 62 12.39 -6.16 -2.03
N LEU A 63 11.76 -6.11 -0.85
CA LEU A 63 10.47 -5.45 -0.67
C LEU A 63 10.51 -3.98 -1.08
N ASN A 64 11.49 -3.23 -0.60
CA ASN A 64 11.61 -1.80 -0.94
C ASN A 64 11.90 -1.57 -2.42
N ALA A 65 12.69 -2.45 -3.07
CA ALA A 65 12.94 -2.40 -4.51
C ALA A 65 11.65 -2.63 -5.31
N ALA A 66 10.74 -3.45 -4.79
CA ALA A 66 9.41 -3.66 -5.36
C ALA A 66 8.39 -2.56 -4.99
N GLY A 67 8.78 -1.55 -4.20
CA GLY A 67 7.87 -0.50 -3.70
C GLY A 67 6.93 -0.97 -2.59
N ILE A 68 7.34 -1.98 -1.82
CA ILE A 68 6.58 -2.48 -0.66
C ILE A 68 7.37 -2.15 0.61
N PHE A 69 6.83 -1.23 1.41
CA PHE A 69 7.44 -0.75 2.64
C PHE A 69 6.66 -1.28 3.84
N VAL A 70 7.32 -2.02 4.71
CA VAL A 70 6.68 -2.71 5.83
C VAL A 70 7.40 -2.43 7.13
N GLN A 71 6.66 -1.91 8.11
CA GLN A 71 7.12 -1.64 9.47
C GLN A 71 8.47 -0.90 9.51
N GLN A 72 8.51 0.28 8.91
CA GLN A 72 9.73 1.09 8.84
C GLN A 72 9.44 2.59 8.81
N THR A 73 10.44 3.38 9.19
CA THR A 73 10.45 4.82 8.92
C THR A 73 10.88 5.04 7.48
N VAL A 74 10.10 5.81 6.73
CA VAL A 74 10.34 6.09 5.32
C VAL A 74 10.65 7.58 5.10
N ASP A 75 11.60 7.82 4.21
CA ASP A 75 11.87 9.11 3.59
C ASP A 75 12.16 8.82 2.11
N THR A 76 11.13 8.73 1.30
CA THR A 76 11.22 8.17 -0.04
C THR A 76 10.45 8.98 -1.06
N GLU A 77 10.74 8.72 -2.34
CA GLU A 77 9.98 9.21 -3.47
C GLU A 77 9.07 8.09 -3.98
N ALA A 78 7.76 8.34 -3.98
CA ALA A 78 6.80 7.34 -4.38
C ALA A 78 6.70 7.18 -5.91
N VAL A 79 6.44 5.95 -6.32
CA VAL A 79 6.06 5.58 -7.70
C VAL A 79 4.71 4.87 -7.65
N GLN A 80 4.69 3.57 -7.43
CA GLN A 80 3.50 2.77 -7.14
C GLN A 80 3.79 1.95 -5.90
N ASP A 81 3.65 2.57 -4.74
CA ASP A 81 4.17 2.05 -3.49
C ASP A 81 3.07 1.64 -2.51
N VAL A 82 3.37 0.63 -1.73
CA VAL A 82 2.54 0.09 -0.65
C VAL A 82 3.22 0.40 0.68
N PHE A 83 2.49 0.97 1.63
CA PHE A 83 2.97 1.33 2.96
C PHE A 83 2.14 0.64 4.03
N TRP A 84 2.74 -0.31 4.73
CA TRP A 84 2.13 -1.06 5.83
C TRP A 84 2.91 -0.87 7.13
N LEU A 85 2.27 -0.36 8.18
CA LEU A 85 2.90 -0.01 9.46
C LEU A 85 4.09 0.97 9.31
N CYS A 86 4.04 1.87 8.34
CA CYS A 86 5.11 2.82 8.10
C CYS A 86 4.86 4.17 8.77
N GLU A 87 5.93 4.88 9.06
CA GLU A 87 5.90 6.28 9.46
C GLU A 87 6.88 7.11 8.64
N GLY A 88 6.65 8.41 8.51
CA GLY A 88 7.61 9.30 7.85
C GLY A 88 7.03 10.12 6.71
N THR A 89 7.90 10.42 5.74
CA THR A 89 7.58 11.32 4.63
C THR A 89 7.74 10.62 3.28
N VAL A 90 6.74 10.81 2.45
CA VAL A 90 6.69 10.32 1.06
C VAL A 90 6.59 11.52 0.13
N ARG A 91 7.51 11.64 -0.83
CA ARG A 91 7.52 12.71 -1.81
C ARG A 91 6.99 12.23 -3.15
N VAL A 92 6.18 13.08 -3.77
CA VAL A 92 5.73 12.90 -5.15
C VAL A 92 6.39 13.99 -5.98
N LYS A 93 7.30 13.57 -6.86
CA LYS A 93 8.08 14.48 -7.71
C LYS A 93 7.20 15.27 -8.67
N GLU A 94 7.72 16.41 -9.09
CA GLU A 94 7.10 17.19 -10.16
C GLU A 94 6.93 16.34 -11.43
N TRP A 95 5.77 16.46 -12.06
CA TRP A 95 5.34 15.71 -13.26
C TRP A 95 5.13 14.20 -13.04
N ALA A 96 5.34 13.69 -11.83
CA ALA A 96 5.07 12.28 -11.54
C ALA A 96 3.57 12.00 -11.46
N VAL A 97 3.20 10.79 -11.88
CA VAL A 97 1.86 10.20 -11.64
C VAL A 97 2.06 9.00 -10.71
N VAL A 98 1.53 9.10 -9.53
CA VAL A 98 1.75 8.11 -8.46
C VAL A 98 0.42 7.58 -7.96
N HIS A 99 0.36 6.27 -7.75
CA HIS A 99 -0.70 5.60 -7.01
C HIS A 99 -0.09 4.93 -5.78
N ALA A 100 -0.44 5.40 -4.60
CA ALA A 100 0.09 4.86 -3.35
C ALA A 100 -1.03 4.24 -2.49
N TYR A 101 -0.66 3.24 -1.71
CA TYR A 101 -1.56 2.45 -0.87
C TYR A 101 -1.08 2.47 0.58
N VAL A 102 -1.97 2.80 1.52
CA VAL A 102 -1.64 2.98 2.93
C VAL A 102 -2.57 2.16 3.81
N ALA A 103 -2.00 1.38 4.71
CA ALA A 103 -2.75 0.56 5.65
C ALA A 103 -1.97 0.23 6.94
N TYR A 104 -2.58 -0.57 7.80
CA TYR A 104 -2.04 -1.11 9.05
C TYR A 104 -1.60 -0.03 10.05
N GLY A 105 -2.31 1.09 10.11
CA GLY A 105 -2.02 2.16 11.05
C GLY A 105 -0.79 2.99 10.69
N SER A 106 -0.40 3.04 9.41
CA SER A 106 0.72 3.86 8.94
C SER A 106 0.50 5.34 9.23
N ASN A 107 1.53 6.05 9.69
CA ASN A 107 1.51 7.49 9.98
C ASN A 107 2.39 8.26 8.99
N LEU A 108 1.81 8.67 7.87
CA LEU A 108 2.56 9.19 6.74
C LEU A 108 2.21 10.64 6.42
N LYS A 109 3.23 11.37 5.95
CA LYS A 109 3.11 12.68 5.34
C LYS A 109 3.44 12.60 3.85
N PHE A 110 2.52 13.00 3.00
CA PHE A 110 2.74 13.13 1.56
C PHE A 110 3.03 14.59 1.19
N GLU A 111 4.18 14.81 0.56
CA GLU A 111 4.59 16.09 -0.04
C GLU A 111 4.46 15.99 -1.55
N VAL A 112 3.46 16.64 -2.11
CA VAL A 112 3.15 16.58 -3.55
C VAL A 112 3.67 17.83 -4.24
N ALA A 113 4.61 17.65 -5.17
CA ALA A 113 5.23 18.73 -5.92
C ALA A 113 4.26 19.37 -6.94
N PRO A 114 4.56 20.57 -7.45
CA PRO A 114 3.79 21.19 -8.54
C PRO A 114 3.65 20.22 -9.74
N ASN A 115 2.51 20.28 -10.41
CA ASN A 115 2.20 19.48 -11.61
C ASN A 115 2.18 17.95 -11.42
N ALA A 116 2.41 17.45 -10.19
CA ALA A 116 2.29 16.04 -9.88
C ALA A 116 0.82 15.60 -9.75
N ILE A 117 0.59 14.31 -9.94
CA ILE A 117 -0.70 13.65 -9.72
C ILE A 117 -0.50 12.55 -8.67
N LEU A 118 -1.25 12.62 -7.58
CA LEU A 118 -1.28 11.56 -6.57
C LEU A 118 -2.69 10.99 -6.48
N ILE A 119 -2.77 9.67 -6.58
CA ILE A 119 -3.93 8.86 -6.22
C ILE A 119 -3.52 8.08 -4.97
N LEU A 120 -4.34 8.14 -3.92
CA LEU A 120 -4.04 7.56 -2.63
C LEU A 120 -5.20 6.71 -2.14
N ASP A 121 -4.97 5.43 -1.92
CA ASP A 121 -5.89 4.56 -1.20
C ASP A 121 -5.48 4.45 0.26
N ILE A 122 -6.40 4.80 1.18
CA ILE A 122 -6.22 4.66 2.62
C ILE A 122 -7.23 3.63 3.10
N PHE A 123 -6.75 2.40 3.38
CA PHE A 123 -7.61 1.24 3.62
C PHE A 123 -8.20 1.19 5.04
N ASP A 124 -7.57 1.85 5.99
CA ASP A 124 -7.97 1.87 7.39
C ASP A 124 -7.97 3.29 7.97
N ASP A 125 -7.92 3.42 9.28
CA ASP A 125 -7.86 4.69 9.98
C ASP A 125 -6.43 5.23 10.15
N SER A 126 -5.51 4.86 9.25
CA SER A 126 -4.13 5.36 9.21
C SER A 126 -4.10 6.90 9.21
N PRO A 127 -3.32 7.53 10.13
CA PRO A 127 -3.13 8.96 10.13
C PRO A 127 -2.29 9.42 8.94
N VAL A 128 -2.92 10.09 7.99
CA VAL A 128 -2.26 10.61 6.79
C VAL A 128 -2.35 12.13 6.77
N ARG A 129 -1.23 12.78 6.43
CA ARG A 129 -1.15 14.23 6.17
C ARG A 129 -0.74 14.44 4.72
N ILE A 130 -1.38 15.39 4.04
CA ILE A 130 -1.13 15.68 2.64
C ILE A 130 -0.85 17.19 2.48
N ASN A 131 0.32 17.52 1.93
CA ASN A 131 0.66 18.87 1.51
C ASN A 131 0.75 18.89 -0.03
N ASN A 132 -0.34 19.30 -0.66
CA ASN A 132 -0.43 19.34 -2.12
C ASN A 132 -0.08 20.73 -2.66
N LYS A 133 1.04 20.84 -3.35
CA LYS A 133 1.47 22.05 -4.08
C LYS A 133 1.04 22.04 -5.55
N SER A 134 0.47 20.92 -6.02
CA SER A 134 -0.03 20.82 -7.40
C SER A 134 -1.36 21.56 -7.55
N VAL A 135 -1.60 22.11 -8.72
CA VAL A 135 -2.91 22.64 -9.11
C VAL A 135 -3.95 21.53 -9.32
N LYS A 136 -3.48 20.32 -9.59
CA LYS A 136 -4.34 19.15 -9.72
C LYS A 136 -4.73 18.62 -8.34
N PRO A 137 -5.97 18.12 -8.18
CA PRO A 137 -6.38 17.55 -6.91
C PRO A 137 -5.64 16.23 -6.64
N VAL A 138 -5.21 16.01 -5.40
CA VAL A 138 -4.92 14.67 -4.92
C VAL A 138 -6.24 13.93 -4.80
N THR A 139 -6.35 12.76 -5.41
CA THR A 139 -7.53 11.91 -5.27
C THR A 139 -7.29 10.90 -4.16
N VAL A 140 -8.11 10.96 -3.12
CA VAL A 140 -8.06 10.02 -1.99
C VAL A 140 -9.26 9.10 -2.05
N TYR A 141 -9.02 7.81 -2.14
CA TYR A 141 -10.00 6.76 -1.89
C TYR A 141 -9.92 6.37 -0.42
N GLN A 142 -10.93 6.80 0.35
CA GLN A 142 -11.00 6.58 1.79
C GLN A 142 -11.89 5.38 2.10
N TRP A 143 -11.29 4.31 2.60
CA TRP A 143 -11.97 3.07 3.00
C TRP A 143 -12.27 3.02 4.50
N GLY A 144 -11.40 3.64 5.33
CA GLY A 144 -11.62 3.83 6.75
C GLY A 144 -12.46 5.07 7.08
N HIS A 145 -12.56 5.40 8.36
CA HIS A 145 -13.37 6.53 8.84
C HIS A 145 -12.55 7.81 9.03
N ARG A 146 -11.25 7.69 9.24
CA ARG A 146 -10.38 8.83 9.50
C ARG A 146 -10.06 9.61 8.23
N VAL A 147 -10.48 10.86 8.20
CA VAL A 147 -10.17 11.76 7.09
C VAL A 147 -8.72 12.26 7.21
N PRO A 148 -7.93 12.28 6.12
CA PRO A 148 -6.59 12.84 6.15
C PRO A 148 -6.59 14.33 6.48
N VAL A 149 -5.54 14.79 7.16
CA VAL A 149 -5.29 16.23 7.34
C VAL A 149 -4.57 16.74 6.09
N PHE A 150 -5.07 17.82 5.49
CA PHE A 150 -4.53 18.27 4.21
C PHE A 150 -4.41 19.78 4.07
N LYS A 151 -3.47 20.17 3.20
CA LYS A 151 -3.31 21.51 2.64
C LYS A 151 -3.27 21.41 1.12
N GLY A 152 -3.95 22.32 0.44
CA GLY A 152 -4.04 22.32 -1.03
C GLY A 152 -5.30 21.62 -1.55
N ASN A 153 -5.32 21.37 -2.86
CA ASN A 153 -6.47 20.80 -3.55
C ASN A 153 -6.55 19.29 -3.35
N ILE A 154 -7.66 18.80 -2.81
CA ILE A 154 -7.88 17.37 -2.55
C ILE A 154 -9.32 16.97 -2.89
N ARG A 155 -9.49 15.77 -3.42
CA ARG A 155 -10.78 15.13 -3.69
C ARG A 155 -10.88 13.82 -2.92
N ILE A 156 -11.74 13.75 -1.93
CA ILE A 156 -11.97 12.54 -1.14
C ILE A 156 -13.18 11.79 -1.70
N LYS A 157 -12.99 10.50 -2.01
CA LYS A 157 -14.03 9.57 -2.43
C LYS A 157 -14.13 8.45 -1.38
N ARG A 158 -15.23 8.44 -0.64
CA ARG A 158 -15.48 7.37 0.33
C ARG A 158 -15.82 6.07 -0.39
N LYS A 159 -15.19 5.00 0.04
CA LYS A 159 -15.36 3.64 -0.47
C LYS A 159 -15.88 2.72 0.64
N LYS A 160 -16.48 1.62 0.24
CA LYS A 160 -16.87 0.53 1.14
C LYS A 160 -16.37 -0.77 0.55
N TRP A 161 -15.69 -1.57 1.35
CA TRP A 161 -15.34 -2.92 0.95
C TRP A 161 -16.61 -3.76 0.82
N LYS A 162 -16.72 -4.48 -0.27
CA LYS A 162 -17.75 -5.49 -0.49
C LYS A 162 -17.00 -6.75 -0.86
N PRO A 163 -16.95 -7.74 0.06
CA PRO A 163 -16.33 -9.03 -0.23
C PRO A 163 -17.07 -9.78 -1.33
#